data_9578e3917d43b9017ebcb280b17ce688
#
_entry.id   9578e3917d43b9017ebcb280b17ce688
#
_cell.length_a   1.000
_cell.length_b   1.000
_cell.length_c   1.000
_cell.angle_alpha   90.00
_cell.angle_beta   90.00
_cell.angle_gamma   90.00
#
_symmetry.space_group_name_H-M   'P 1'
#
loop_
_entity.id
_entity.type
_entity.pdbx_description
1 polymer ?
#
loop_
_entity_poly.entity_id
_entity_poly.type
_entity_poly.pdbx_seq_one_letter_code
_entity_poly.pdbx_strand_id
1 'polypeptide(L)'
;MYTDNHYRQSEAYLSAAHLFRIRTWWQVSLSNDVQYNYLDADLVNFVYPTRWTLLSALSTSLHWDKLSFRMSGLQTYVNDKTRMVGGSAGSKNRFTPAVILGYQPLDKGNHNLSLRAFYKRIFRMPTFNDLYYTFIGNKDLKPEYTTQYNVGGTYKRVWEKGLLRSAELRADGYYNEVEDKIVAMPTSNQFRWTMMNFGLCHIWGLDASLRAEWRLGKLDVSTNCSYTFNRAMDHTDKGSPFYGGQLPYIPWHAFSAIVGLSWRDWAFNYSFIYTGERYEASANIPENYSKPWYTSDLSLTKLVRIKKCTLRITGEVNNVFNQQYEVVQCYPMPGTNFKVKINVII
;
A
#
# COMPACT_ATOMS: atom_id res chain seq x y z
N MET A 1 18.45 28.62 8.41
CA MET A 1 18.91 28.09 9.69
C MET A 1 18.94 26.58 9.53
N TYR A 2 20.10 25.98 9.37
CA TYR A 2 20.27 24.52 9.33
C TYR A 2 20.17 24.03 10.79
N THR A 3 19.14 23.26 11.10
CA THR A 3 19.05 22.53 12.36
C THR A 3 19.40 21.07 12.07
N ASP A 4 20.53 20.63 12.58
CA ASP A 4 20.97 19.23 12.51
C ASP A 4 20.42 18.54 13.77
N ASN A 5 19.23 17.93 13.61
CA ASN A 5 18.55 17.25 14.71
C ASN A 5 18.72 15.74 14.58
N HIS A 6 19.09 15.08 15.64
CA HIS A 6 19.25 13.64 15.68
C HIS A 6 18.08 12.99 16.42
N TYR A 7 17.51 11.96 15.79
CA TYR A 7 16.46 11.13 16.36
C TYR A 7 16.96 9.70 16.51
N ARG A 8 16.68 9.10 17.65
CA ARG A 8 16.96 7.69 17.90
C ARG A 8 15.68 7.00 18.36
N GLN A 9 15.19 6.08 17.54
CA GLN A 9 14.07 5.21 17.89
C GLN A 9 14.60 3.84 18.32
N SER A 10 14.07 3.33 19.43
CA SER A 10 14.34 1.97 19.91
C SER A 10 13.04 1.19 19.99
N GLU A 11 13.07 -0.08 19.61
CA GLU A 11 11.95 -0.98 19.63
C GLU A 11 12.33 -2.32 20.21
N ALA A 12 11.49 -2.87 21.10
CA ALA A 12 11.54 -4.24 21.56
C ALA A 12 10.21 -4.92 21.24
N TYR A 13 10.26 -6.12 20.70
CA TYR A 13 9.09 -6.88 20.25
C TYR A 13 9.15 -8.32 20.69
N LEU A 14 8.02 -8.81 21.24
CA LEU A 14 7.82 -10.21 21.59
C LEU A 14 6.49 -10.68 21.00
N SER A 15 6.50 -11.81 20.30
CA SER A 15 5.33 -12.42 19.69
C SER A 15 5.21 -13.89 20.09
N ALA A 16 3.98 -14.30 20.37
CA ALA A 16 3.64 -15.71 20.59
C ALA A 16 2.36 -16.04 19.82
N ALA A 17 2.39 -17.11 19.04
CA ALA A 17 1.25 -17.58 18.28
C ALA A 17 1.03 -19.08 18.47
N HIS A 18 -0.22 -19.45 18.71
CA HIS A 18 -0.65 -20.84 18.91
C HIS A 18 -1.73 -21.18 17.88
N LEU A 19 -1.58 -22.32 17.21
CA LEU A 19 -2.55 -22.86 16.26
C LEU A 19 -3.09 -24.19 16.79
N PHE A 20 -4.39 -24.25 17.02
CA PHE A 20 -5.11 -25.44 17.46
C PHE A 20 -5.90 -25.99 16.26
N ARG A 21 -5.56 -27.20 15.84
CA ARG A 21 -6.30 -27.93 14.81
C ARG A 21 -7.35 -28.81 15.49
N ILE A 22 -8.57 -28.29 15.63
CA ILE A 22 -9.68 -28.97 16.32
C ILE A 22 -10.19 -30.15 15.47
N ARG A 23 -10.32 -29.90 14.15
CA ARG A 23 -10.67 -30.87 13.11
C ARG A 23 -9.91 -30.56 11.82
N THR A 24 -9.95 -31.43 10.85
CA THR A 24 -9.35 -31.18 9.52
C THR A 24 -9.93 -29.96 8.84
N TRP A 25 -11.19 -29.66 9.09
CA TRP A 25 -11.94 -28.52 8.55
C TRP A 25 -12.06 -27.33 9.52
N TRP A 26 -11.60 -27.46 10.79
CA TRP A 26 -11.73 -26.40 11.80
C TRP A 26 -10.41 -26.15 12.54
N GLN A 27 -9.97 -24.90 12.48
CA GLN A 27 -8.77 -24.44 13.15
C GLN A 27 -9.06 -23.18 13.96
N VAL A 28 -8.42 -23.04 15.11
CA VAL A 28 -8.47 -21.86 15.97
C VAL A 28 -7.05 -21.39 16.20
N SER A 29 -6.80 -20.08 16.09
CA SER A 29 -5.50 -19.51 16.43
C SER A 29 -5.64 -18.40 17.46
N LEU A 30 -4.68 -18.34 18.37
CA LEU A 30 -4.51 -17.29 19.37
C LEU A 30 -3.12 -16.70 19.15
N SER A 31 -3.03 -15.38 19.01
CA SER A 31 -1.75 -14.68 18.98
C SER A 31 -1.74 -13.53 19.98
N ASN A 32 -0.59 -13.31 20.60
CA ASN A 32 -0.34 -12.20 21.51
C ASN A 32 0.99 -11.58 21.15
N ASP A 33 0.99 -10.27 20.92
CA ASP A 33 2.16 -9.49 20.59
C ASP A 33 2.32 -8.37 21.62
N VAL A 34 3.53 -8.19 22.11
CA VAL A 34 3.91 -7.09 23.00
C VAL A 34 5.00 -6.31 22.34
N GLN A 35 4.80 -5.00 22.21
CA GLN A 35 5.75 -4.10 21.61
C GLN A 35 6.01 -2.93 22.55
N TYR A 36 7.28 -2.56 22.70
CA TYR A 36 7.73 -1.38 23.38
C TYR A 36 8.49 -0.49 22.41
N ASN A 37 8.09 0.78 22.31
CA ASN A 37 8.75 1.78 21.48
C ASN A 37 9.18 2.96 22.36
N TYR A 38 10.36 3.50 22.07
CA TYR A 38 10.93 4.68 22.69
C TYR A 38 11.53 5.57 21.61
N LEU A 39 11.27 6.88 21.69
CA LEU A 39 11.88 7.88 20.80
C LEU A 39 12.68 8.88 21.63
N ASP A 40 13.92 9.10 21.23
CA ASP A 40 14.85 10.08 21.76
C ASP A 40 15.21 11.10 20.68
N ALA A 41 15.50 12.35 21.08
CA ALA A 41 15.99 13.39 20.20
C ALA A 41 16.79 14.44 20.98
N ASP A 42 17.73 15.07 20.29
CA ASP A 42 18.59 16.16 20.82
C ASP A 42 17.92 17.54 20.78
N LEU A 43 16.58 17.58 20.78
CA LEU A 43 15.77 18.79 20.73
C LEU A 43 15.54 19.37 22.10
N VAL A 44 15.57 20.70 22.19
CA VAL A 44 15.17 21.44 23.39
C VAL A 44 13.67 21.19 23.66
N ASN A 45 13.33 20.82 24.90
CA ASN A 45 11.96 20.49 25.31
C ASN A 45 11.31 19.30 24.58
N PHE A 46 12.14 18.34 24.13
CA PHE A 46 11.59 17.11 23.56
C PHE A 46 10.88 16.28 24.63
N VAL A 47 9.77 15.63 24.25
CA VAL A 47 8.85 14.97 25.20
C VAL A 47 9.24 13.53 25.56
N TYR A 48 10.22 12.93 24.89
CA TYR A 48 10.73 11.56 25.10
C TYR A 48 9.59 10.53 25.21
N PRO A 49 8.82 10.30 24.13
CA PRO A 49 7.65 9.42 24.21
C PRO A 49 8.05 7.96 24.33
N THR A 50 7.25 7.23 25.09
CA THR A 50 7.29 5.77 25.19
C THR A 50 5.90 5.22 24.89
N ARG A 51 5.84 4.07 24.20
CA ARG A 51 4.59 3.38 23.88
C ARG A 51 4.71 1.91 24.19
N TRP A 52 3.77 1.42 24.96
CA TRP A 52 3.48 0.00 25.10
C TRP A 52 2.28 -0.34 24.23
N THR A 53 2.42 -1.35 23.38
CA THR A 53 1.33 -1.90 22.57
C THR A 53 1.17 -3.36 22.88
N LEU A 54 -0.03 -3.77 23.27
CA LEU A 54 -0.43 -5.16 23.44
C LEU A 54 -1.51 -5.48 22.41
N LEU A 55 -1.24 -6.50 21.60
CA LEU A 55 -2.17 -7.01 20.60
C LEU A 55 -2.53 -8.45 20.96
N SER A 56 -3.83 -8.73 21.11
CA SER A 56 -4.33 -10.08 21.35
C SER A 56 -5.37 -10.43 20.30
N ALA A 57 -5.09 -11.41 19.47
CA ALA A 57 -5.99 -11.83 18.40
C ALA A 57 -6.45 -13.28 18.58
N LEU A 58 -7.76 -13.47 18.48
CA LEU A 58 -8.38 -14.78 18.37
C LEU A 58 -8.99 -14.93 16.99
N SER A 59 -8.69 -16.01 16.29
CA SER A 59 -9.32 -16.29 15.00
C SER A 59 -9.78 -17.74 14.89
N THR A 60 -10.86 -17.96 14.16
CA THR A 60 -11.35 -19.28 13.77
C THR A 60 -11.42 -19.37 12.25
N SER A 61 -11.01 -20.50 11.70
CA SER A 61 -11.04 -20.79 10.27
C SER A 61 -11.75 -22.12 10.03
N LEU A 62 -12.73 -22.08 9.14
CA LEU A 62 -13.51 -23.22 8.71
C LEU A 62 -13.30 -23.45 7.21
N HIS A 63 -13.06 -24.69 6.81
CA HIS A 63 -12.85 -25.09 5.42
C HIS A 63 -13.77 -26.26 5.07
N TRP A 64 -14.68 -26.04 4.14
CA TRP A 64 -15.61 -27.05 3.61
C TRP A 64 -15.48 -27.14 2.10
N ASP A 65 -14.81 -28.17 1.60
CA ASP A 65 -14.60 -28.38 0.14
C ASP A 65 -14.23 -27.08 -0.57
N LYS A 66 -15.19 -26.38 -1.15
CA LYS A 66 -15.03 -25.14 -1.94
C LYS A 66 -15.22 -23.86 -1.13
N LEU A 67 -15.67 -23.97 0.12
CA LEU A 67 -15.96 -22.81 0.96
C LEU A 67 -14.91 -22.67 2.06
N SER A 68 -14.46 -21.46 2.28
CA SER A 68 -13.64 -21.08 3.43
C SER A 68 -14.29 -19.91 4.16
N PHE A 69 -14.34 -20.01 5.46
CA PHE A 69 -14.80 -18.95 6.35
C PHE A 69 -13.74 -18.69 7.39
N ARG A 70 -13.37 -17.43 7.57
CA ARG A 70 -12.48 -16.99 8.64
C ARG A 70 -13.11 -15.82 9.37
N MET A 71 -13.17 -15.91 10.68
CA MET A 71 -13.55 -14.81 11.56
C MET A 71 -12.41 -14.56 12.55
N SER A 72 -12.09 -13.30 12.80
CA SER A 72 -11.10 -12.92 13.80
C SER A 72 -11.51 -11.68 14.55
N GLY A 73 -11.09 -11.58 15.80
CA GLY A 73 -11.18 -10.38 16.61
C GLY A 73 -9.80 -10.02 17.12
N LEU A 74 -9.40 -8.78 16.95
CA LEU A 74 -8.15 -8.24 17.48
C LEU A 74 -8.47 -7.22 18.56
N GLN A 75 -7.96 -7.45 19.76
CA GLN A 75 -7.93 -6.52 20.87
C GLN A 75 -6.60 -5.78 20.85
N THR A 76 -6.65 -4.47 20.71
CA THR A 76 -5.46 -3.59 20.76
C THR A 76 -5.51 -2.72 22.00
N TYR A 77 -4.50 -2.83 22.85
CA TYR A 77 -4.27 -1.90 23.95
C TYR A 77 -2.98 -1.14 23.70
N VAL A 78 -3.06 0.18 23.73
CA VAL A 78 -1.90 1.08 23.58
C VAL A 78 -1.84 2.00 24.78
N ASN A 79 -0.65 2.19 25.33
CA ASN A 79 -0.40 3.13 26.42
C ASN A 79 0.82 3.99 26.09
N ASP A 80 0.55 5.26 25.79
CA ASP A 80 1.55 6.28 25.53
C ASP A 80 1.87 7.08 26.79
N LYS A 81 3.16 7.29 27.04
CA LYS A 81 3.65 8.16 28.10
C LYS A 81 4.75 9.08 27.57
N THR A 82 4.85 10.28 28.12
CA THR A 82 5.94 11.22 27.85
C THR A 82 6.61 11.63 29.16
N ARG A 83 7.90 11.94 29.13
CA ARG A 83 8.62 12.42 30.32
C ARG A 83 8.17 13.81 30.73
N MET A 84 7.78 14.64 29.77
CA MET A 84 7.31 16.00 30.05
C MET A 84 5.78 16.04 30.07
N VAL A 85 5.21 16.89 30.93
CA VAL A 85 3.78 17.06 31.07
C VAL A 85 3.19 17.68 29.80
N GLY A 86 2.14 17.06 29.27
CA GLY A 86 1.40 17.53 28.11
C GLY A 86 1.95 17.06 26.77
N GLY A 87 1.26 16.16 26.10
CA GLY A 87 1.60 15.72 24.76
C GLY A 87 1.60 14.21 24.55
N SER A 88 1.12 13.44 25.54
CA SER A 88 0.88 12.02 25.35
C SER A 88 -0.44 11.78 24.64
N ALA A 89 -0.49 10.86 23.65
CA ALA A 89 -1.73 10.40 23.04
C ALA A 89 -2.62 9.57 23.99
N GLY A 90 -2.11 9.28 25.19
CA GLY A 90 -2.81 8.57 26.27
C GLY A 90 -3.02 7.09 25.97
N SER A 91 -3.89 6.47 26.78
CA SER A 91 -4.21 5.05 26.61
C SER A 91 -5.40 4.86 25.71
N LYS A 92 -5.34 3.86 24.83
CA LYS A 92 -6.43 3.43 23.95
C LYS A 92 -6.64 1.94 24.06
N ASN A 93 -7.88 1.52 24.06
CA ASN A 93 -8.27 0.12 24.10
C ASN A 93 -9.37 -0.11 23.05
N ARG A 94 -9.12 -0.96 22.05
CA ARG A 94 -10.02 -1.12 20.89
C ARG A 94 -10.09 -2.56 20.43
N PHE A 95 -11.31 -2.99 20.15
CA PHE A 95 -11.61 -4.26 19.52
C PHE A 95 -11.96 -4.06 18.05
N THR A 96 -11.32 -4.84 17.17
CA THR A 96 -11.49 -4.76 15.71
C THR A 96 -11.80 -6.15 15.15
N PRO A 97 -13.05 -6.39 14.69
CA PRO A 97 -13.45 -7.62 14.05
C PRO A 97 -13.05 -7.67 12.56
N ALA A 98 -12.86 -8.90 12.06
CA ALA A 98 -12.77 -9.17 10.64
C ALA A 98 -13.45 -10.49 10.29
N VAL A 99 -14.14 -10.51 9.14
CA VAL A 99 -14.78 -11.71 8.59
C VAL A 99 -14.37 -11.82 7.14
N ILE A 100 -13.94 -13.01 6.72
CA ILE A 100 -13.51 -13.30 5.36
C ILE A 100 -14.24 -14.55 4.89
N LEU A 101 -14.86 -14.45 3.72
CA LEU A 101 -15.49 -15.54 2.99
C LEU A 101 -14.70 -15.80 1.71
N GLY A 102 -14.39 -17.05 1.45
CA GLY A 102 -13.80 -17.50 0.20
C GLY A 102 -14.64 -18.61 -0.41
N TYR A 103 -14.82 -18.57 -1.72
CA TYR A 103 -15.52 -19.59 -2.48
C TYR A 103 -14.76 -19.92 -3.75
N GLN A 104 -14.45 -21.20 -3.96
CA GLN A 104 -13.73 -21.71 -5.12
C GLN A 104 -14.64 -22.60 -5.97
N PRO A 105 -15.54 -22.00 -6.79
CA PRO A 105 -16.52 -22.77 -7.57
C PRO A 105 -15.88 -23.67 -8.62
N LEU A 106 -14.71 -23.25 -9.14
CA LEU A 106 -14.05 -23.96 -10.22
C LEU A 106 -12.56 -24.14 -9.88
N ASP A 107 -12.17 -25.40 -9.78
CA ASP A 107 -10.77 -25.85 -9.67
C ASP A 107 -10.63 -27.18 -10.41
N LYS A 108 -10.61 -27.13 -11.74
CA LYS A 108 -10.52 -28.31 -12.59
C LYS A 108 -9.48 -28.10 -13.68
N GLY A 109 -8.42 -28.92 -13.63
CA GLY A 109 -7.39 -28.94 -14.65
C GLY A 109 -6.78 -27.57 -14.89
N ASN A 110 -7.10 -26.97 -16.02
CA ASN A 110 -6.49 -25.73 -16.46
C ASN A 110 -7.27 -24.46 -16.03
N HIS A 111 -8.34 -24.59 -15.27
CA HIS A 111 -9.21 -23.49 -14.87
C HIS A 111 -9.28 -23.40 -13.34
N ASN A 112 -9.08 -22.22 -12.82
CA ASN A 112 -9.27 -21.91 -11.41
C ASN A 112 -10.05 -20.59 -11.29
N LEU A 113 -11.15 -20.61 -10.54
CA LEU A 113 -11.92 -19.43 -10.18
C LEU A 113 -12.06 -19.38 -8.67
N SER A 114 -11.60 -18.31 -8.07
CA SER A 114 -11.78 -18.03 -6.63
C SER A 114 -12.47 -16.70 -6.44
N LEU A 115 -13.49 -16.70 -5.59
CA LEU A 115 -14.24 -15.51 -5.17
C LEU A 115 -13.95 -15.26 -3.70
N ARG A 116 -13.93 -14.00 -3.31
CA ARG A 116 -13.77 -13.60 -1.92
C ARG A 116 -14.64 -12.41 -1.58
N ALA A 117 -15.07 -12.36 -0.34
CA ALA A 117 -15.66 -11.17 0.25
C ALA A 117 -15.11 -11.00 1.64
N PHE A 118 -14.90 -9.75 2.09
CA PHE A 118 -14.53 -9.51 3.46
C PHE A 118 -15.14 -8.23 4.02
N TYR A 119 -15.38 -8.28 5.32
CA TYR A 119 -15.59 -7.13 6.18
C TYR A 119 -14.45 -7.06 7.18
N LYS A 120 -13.89 -5.86 7.39
CA LYS A 120 -12.82 -5.68 8.34
C LYS A 120 -12.90 -4.29 8.97
N ARG A 121 -12.73 -4.23 10.29
CA ARG A 121 -12.51 -3.00 11.01
C ARG A 121 -11.03 -2.89 11.38
N ILE A 122 -10.44 -1.70 11.21
CA ILE A 122 -9.03 -1.42 11.46
C ILE A 122 -8.93 -0.24 12.41
N PHE A 123 -8.00 -0.32 13.34
CA PHE A 123 -7.60 0.76 14.23
C PHE A 123 -6.13 1.07 14.02
N ARG A 124 -5.79 2.34 13.84
CA ARG A 124 -4.41 2.80 13.68
C ARG A 124 -4.11 3.94 14.64
N MET A 125 -3.16 3.72 15.56
CA MET A 125 -2.58 4.82 16.35
C MET A 125 -1.67 5.66 15.47
N PRO A 126 -1.63 7.00 15.66
CA PRO A 126 -0.59 7.83 15.08
C PRO A 126 0.80 7.29 15.48
N THR A 127 1.74 7.27 14.55
CA THR A 127 3.13 6.89 14.83
C THR A 127 3.84 7.99 15.61
N PHE A 128 5.01 7.71 16.19
CA PHE A 128 5.81 8.76 16.82
C PHE A 128 6.25 9.84 15.81
N ASN A 129 6.45 9.46 14.54
CA ASN A 129 6.73 10.44 13.50
C ASN A 129 5.54 11.36 13.22
N ASP A 130 4.32 10.79 13.19
CA ASP A 130 3.11 11.59 13.01
C ASP A 130 2.90 12.59 14.16
N LEU A 131 3.30 12.23 15.39
CA LEU A 131 3.07 13.02 16.60
C LEU A 131 4.21 13.99 16.93
N TYR A 132 5.46 13.56 16.79
CA TYR A 132 6.61 14.21 17.45
C TYR A 132 7.74 14.62 16.52
N TYR A 133 7.67 14.28 15.21
CA TYR A 133 8.69 14.70 14.27
C TYR A 133 8.67 16.22 14.10
N THR A 134 9.84 16.87 14.23
CA THR A 134 9.98 18.33 14.21
C THR A 134 9.37 18.93 12.94
N PHE A 135 8.61 20.02 13.10
CA PHE A 135 7.95 20.78 12.04
C PHE A 135 6.80 20.08 11.30
N ILE A 136 6.67 18.76 11.39
CA ILE A 136 5.66 17.97 10.67
C ILE A 136 4.66 17.35 11.65
N GLY A 137 5.15 16.86 12.79
CA GLY A 137 4.36 16.14 13.79
C GLY A 137 3.29 17.01 14.43
N ASN A 138 2.16 16.38 14.74
CA ASN A 138 1.04 17.00 15.42
C ASN A 138 0.61 16.12 16.60
N LYS A 139 0.76 16.65 17.83
CA LYS A 139 0.44 15.95 19.08
C LYS A 139 -1.05 15.73 19.30
N ASP A 140 -1.88 16.52 18.62
CA ASP A 140 -3.34 16.50 18.78
C ASP A 140 -4.04 15.49 17.85
N LEU A 141 -3.26 14.68 17.12
CA LEU A 141 -3.81 13.65 16.23
C LEU A 141 -4.63 12.61 16.98
N LYS A 142 -5.81 12.36 16.44
CA LYS A 142 -6.68 11.27 16.85
C LYS A 142 -6.29 9.98 16.13
N PRO A 143 -6.54 8.81 16.74
CA PRO A 143 -6.40 7.54 16.04
C PRO A 143 -7.37 7.43 14.85
N GLU A 144 -6.90 6.82 13.77
CA GLU A 144 -7.68 6.53 12.57
C GLU A 144 -8.44 5.21 12.73
N TYR A 145 -9.71 5.21 12.29
CA TYR A 145 -10.54 4.01 12.19
C TYR A 145 -10.95 3.80 10.74
N THR A 146 -10.84 2.58 10.28
CA THR A 146 -11.28 2.22 8.92
C THR A 146 -12.22 1.04 8.97
N THR A 147 -13.41 1.18 8.38
CA THR A 147 -14.32 0.09 8.10
C THR A 147 -14.23 -0.24 6.61
N GLN A 148 -13.89 -1.49 6.30
CA GLN A 148 -13.66 -1.95 4.92
C GLN A 148 -14.65 -3.04 4.53
N TYR A 149 -15.21 -2.91 3.34
CA TYR A 149 -15.98 -3.91 2.62
C TYR A 149 -15.30 -4.18 1.28
N ASN A 150 -15.10 -5.44 0.94
CA ASN A 150 -14.50 -5.82 -0.33
C ASN A 150 -15.19 -7.07 -0.87
N VAL A 151 -15.38 -7.09 -2.17
CA VAL A 151 -15.80 -8.27 -2.93
C VAL A 151 -14.92 -8.36 -4.17
N GLY A 152 -14.32 -9.52 -4.38
CA GLY A 152 -13.44 -9.72 -5.51
C GLY A 152 -13.34 -11.15 -5.97
N GLY A 153 -12.69 -11.33 -7.11
CA GLY A 153 -12.45 -12.62 -7.70
C GLY A 153 -11.14 -12.69 -8.45
N THR A 154 -10.66 -13.91 -8.59
CA THR A 154 -9.48 -14.23 -9.39
C THR A 154 -9.84 -15.41 -10.31
N TYR A 155 -9.69 -15.20 -11.60
CA TYR A 155 -9.80 -16.27 -12.58
C TYR A 155 -8.45 -16.51 -13.24
N LYS A 156 -7.99 -17.77 -13.17
CA LYS A 156 -6.74 -18.21 -13.80
C LYS A 156 -7.03 -19.33 -14.78
N ARG A 157 -6.40 -19.23 -15.94
CA ARG A 157 -6.41 -20.30 -16.94
C ARG A 157 -4.99 -20.56 -17.45
N VAL A 158 -4.69 -21.83 -17.63
CA VAL A 158 -3.43 -22.32 -18.20
C VAL A 158 -3.76 -23.09 -19.49
N TRP A 159 -3.00 -22.89 -20.55
CA TRP A 159 -3.14 -23.60 -21.83
C TRP A 159 -1.91 -24.45 -22.07
N GLU A 160 -2.10 -25.72 -22.32
CA GLU A 160 -1.00 -26.65 -22.62
C GLU A 160 -0.40 -26.37 -24.00
N LYS A 161 -1.20 -25.93 -24.94
CA LYS A 161 -0.82 -25.65 -26.32
C LYS A 161 -1.31 -24.27 -26.75
N GLY A 162 -0.67 -23.70 -27.78
CA GLY A 162 -1.02 -22.39 -28.32
C GLY A 162 -0.02 -21.28 -27.95
N LEU A 163 -0.30 -20.09 -28.37
CA LEU A 163 0.54 -18.91 -28.11
C LEU A 163 0.42 -18.41 -26.66
N LEU A 164 -0.80 -18.36 -26.14
CA LEU A 164 -1.09 -18.00 -24.76
C LEU A 164 -0.87 -19.21 -23.85
N ARG A 165 -0.02 -19.08 -22.85
CA ARG A 165 0.33 -20.15 -21.88
C ARG A 165 -0.45 -20.04 -20.60
N SER A 166 -0.58 -18.83 -20.08
CA SER A 166 -1.39 -18.57 -18.90
C SER A 166 -2.02 -17.18 -18.96
N ALA A 167 -3.19 -17.05 -18.38
CA ALA A 167 -3.79 -15.76 -18.09
C ALA A 167 -4.45 -15.80 -16.70
N GLU A 168 -4.25 -14.72 -15.94
CA GLU A 168 -4.87 -14.51 -14.64
C GLU A 168 -5.48 -13.12 -14.61
N LEU A 169 -6.78 -13.06 -14.40
CA LEU A 169 -7.55 -11.84 -14.21
C LEU A 169 -7.99 -11.78 -12.74
N ARG A 170 -7.72 -10.68 -12.09
CA ARG A 170 -8.20 -10.38 -10.75
C ARG A 170 -8.95 -9.06 -10.77
N ALA A 171 -10.07 -9.01 -10.09
CA ALA A 171 -10.85 -7.79 -9.88
C ALA A 171 -11.39 -7.75 -8.46
N ASP A 172 -11.30 -6.57 -7.82
CA ASP A 172 -11.74 -6.29 -6.46
C ASP A 172 -12.50 -4.97 -6.43
N GLY A 173 -13.79 -5.01 -6.04
CA GLY A 173 -14.56 -3.82 -5.71
C GLY A 173 -14.52 -3.59 -4.20
N TYR A 174 -14.39 -2.33 -3.76
CA TYR A 174 -14.30 -2.00 -2.35
C TYR A 174 -15.05 -0.72 -1.98
N TYR A 175 -15.46 -0.67 -0.72
CA TYR A 175 -15.94 0.53 -0.05
C TYR A 175 -15.30 0.62 1.33
N ASN A 176 -14.67 1.76 1.62
CA ASN A 176 -14.01 2.05 2.88
C ASN A 176 -14.57 3.35 3.47
N GLU A 177 -14.95 3.29 4.73
CA GLU A 177 -15.27 4.44 5.55
C GLU A 177 -14.11 4.67 6.52
N VAL A 178 -13.48 5.84 6.44
CA VAL A 178 -12.29 6.18 7.23
C VAL A 178 -12.61 7.38 8.10
N GLU A 179 -12.66 7.16 9.41
CA GLU A 179 -12.84 8.19 10.42
C GLU A 179 -11.46 8.69 10.89
N ASP A 180 -11.33 10.00 11.08
CA ASP A 180 -10.11 10.68 11.54
C ASP A 180 -8.86 10.28 10.73
N LYS A 181 -8.98 10.23 9.39
CA LYS A 181 -7.90 9.83 8.49
C LYS A 181 -6.65 10.69 8.68
N ILE A 182 -5.51 10.06 8.99
CA ILE A 182 -4.24 10.76 9.20
C ILE A 182 -3.56 10.98 7.86
N VAL A 183 -3.29 12.24 7.53
CA VAL A 183 -2.62 12.66 6.29
C VAL A 183 -1.56 13.72 6.57
N ALA A 184 -0.52 13.76 5.75
CA ALA A 184 0.42 14.87 5.69
C ALA A 184 -0.06 15.89 4.65
N MET A 185 -0.17 17.13 5.04
CA MET A 185 -0.62 18.23 4.18
C MET A 185 0.40 19.37 4.18
N PRO A 186 0.64 20.03 3.03
CA PRO A 186 1.42 21.25 3.00
C PRO A 186 0.67 22.37 3.79
N THR A 187 1.43 23.15 4.51
CA THR A 187 0.90 24.36 5.18
C THR A 187 0.84 25.54 4.18
N SER A 188 0.45 26.72 4.63
CA SER A 188 0.52 27.95 3.82
C SER A 188 1.93 28.23 3.25
N ASN A 189 2.97 27.74 3.91
CA ASN A 189 4.30 27.65 3.34
C ASN A 189 4.46 26.24 2.72
N GLN A 190 4.45 26.16 1.39
CA GLN A 190 4.51 24.92 0.60
C GLN A 190 5.72 23.99 0.93
N PHE A 191 6.77 24.53 1.56
CA PHE A 191 7.92 23.75 2.02
C PHE A 191 7.74 23.17 3.43
N ARG A 192 6.63 23.48 4.11
CA ARG A 192 6.31 22.95 5.44
C ARG A 192 5.08 22.07 5.35
N TRP A 193 5.19 20.89 5.89
CA TRP A 193 4.11 19.90 6.00
C TRP A 193 3.66 19.80 7.45
N THR A 194 2.44 19.40 7.65
CA THR A 194 1.92 19.04 8.97
C THR A 194 1.05 17.81 8.87
N MET A 195 1.02 17.03 9.94
CA MET A 195 0.11 15.91 10.07
C MET A 195 -1.24 16.41 10.58
N MET A 196 -2.33 15.97 9.97
CA MET A 196 -3.67 16.32 10.39
C MET A 196 -4.66 15.16 10.20
N ASN A 197 -5.81 15.24 10.89
CA ASN A 197 -6.91 14.31 10.63
C ASN A 197 -7.92 14.94 9.66
N PHE A 198 -8.32 14.19 8.62
CA PHE A 198 -9.63 14.38 7.99
C PHE A 198 -10.68 13.63 8.80
N GLY A 199 -11.83 14.26 9.11
CA GLY A 199 -12.81 13.68 10.01
C GLY A 199 -13.43 12.39 9.46
N LEU A 200 -14.14 12.48 8.34
CA LEU A 200 -14.78 11.34 7.69
C LEU A 200 -14.44 11.31 6.19
N CYS A 201 -13.92 10.21 5.71
CA CYS A 201 -13.63 10.00 4.29
C CYS A 201 -14.35 8.75 3.79
N HIS A 202 -15.03 8.87 2.66
CA HIS A 202 -15.57 7.73 1.92
C HIS A 202 -14.70 7.42 0.72
N ILE A 203 -14.25 6.18 0.63
CA ILE A 203 -13.35 5.73 -0.43
C ILE A 203 -13.95 4.48 -1.06
N TRP A 204 -14.30 4.54 -2.33
CA TRP A 204 -14.79 3.38 -3.05
C TRP A 204 -14.14 3.27 -4.41
N GLY A 205 -14.05 2.06 -4.92
CA GLY A 205 -13.34 1.86 -6.16
C GLY A 205 -13.31 0.42 -6.64
N LEU A 206 -12.50 0.25 -7.66
CA LEU A 206 -12.24 -1.01 -8.33
C LEU A 206 -10.74 -1.13 -8.61
N ASP A 207 -10.14 -2.24 -8.17
CA ASP A 207 -8.81 -2.66 -8.57
C ASP A 207 -8.93 -3.84 -9.54
N ALA A 208 -8.30 -3.75 -10.71
CA ALA A 208 -8.24 -4.82 -11.68
C ALA A 208 -6.79 -5.09 -12.09
N SER A 209 -6.41 -6.35 -12.23
CA SER A 209 -5.10 -6.72 -12.75
C SER A 209 -5.21 -7.91 -13.72
N LEU A 210 -4.40 -7.86 -14.76
CA LEU A 210 -4.25 -8.89 -15.76
C LEU A 210 -2.78 -9.31 -15.84
N ARG A 211 -2.51 -10.60 -15.69
CA ARG A 211 -1.21 -11.22 -16.00
C ARG A 211 -1.40 -12.23 -17.11
N ALA A 212 -0.53 -12.17 -18.10
CA ALA A 212 -0.56 -13.15 -19.19
C ALA A 212 0.85 -13.53 -19.60
N GLU A 213 1.03 -14.80 -19.91
CA GLU A 213 2.27 -15.38 -20.42
C GLU A 213 2.03 -15.98 -21.79
N TRP A 214 2.89 -15.62 -22.71
CA TRP A 214 2.80 -16.04 -24.13
C TRP A 214 4.12 -16.68 -24.53
N ARG A 215 4.04 -17.63 -25.45
CA ARG A 215 5.23 -18.22 -26.07
C ARG A 215 5.11 -18.17 -27.59
N LEU A 216 5.96 -17.35 -28.21
CA LEU A 216 6.03 -17.17 -29.66
C LEU A 216 7.31 -17.86 -30.18
N GLY A 217 7.25 -19.19 -30.38
CA GLY A 217 8.40 -19.99 -30.71
C GLY A 217 9.45 -20.02 -29.59
N LYS A 218 10.56 -19.30 -29.77
CA LYS A 218 11.65 -19.16 -28.77
C LYS A 218 11.58 -17.89 -27.94
N LEU A 219 10.58 -17.04 -28.19
CA LEU A 219 10.35 -15.79 -27.46
C LEU A 219 9.29 -16.02 -26.39
N ASP A 220 9.63 -15.78 -25.15
CA ASP A 220 8.69 -15.71 -24.05
C ASP A 220 8.28 -14.26 -23.83
N VAL A 221 6.97 -14.02 -23.75
CA VAL A 221 6.38 -12.70 -23.51
C VAL A 221 5.59 -12.74 -22.24
N SER A 222 5.83 -11.80 -21.35
CA SER A 222 5.03 -11.60 -20.14
C SER A 222 4.33 -10.24 -20.19
N THR A 223 3.07 -10.20 -19.81
CA THR A 223 2.30 -8.97 -19.71
C THR A 223 1.69 -8.89 -18.30
N ASN A 224 1.87 -7.74 -17.66
CA ASN A 224 1.26 -7.44 -16.37
C ASN A 224 0.66 -6.04 -16.44
N CYS A 225 -0.66 -5.94 -16.32
CA CYS A 225 -1.39 -4.68 -16.33
C CYS A 225 -2.15 -4.55 -15.01
N SER A 226 -2.21 -3.33 -14.47
CA SER A 226 -3.02 -3.00 -13.31
C SER A 226 -3.76 -1.69 -13.55
N TYR A 227 -5.01 -1.66 -13.16
CA TYR A 227 -5.85 -0.48 -13.22
C TYR A 227 -6.54 -0.29 -11.88
N THR A 228 -6.51 0.93 -11.38
CA THR A 228 -7.21 1.35 -10.16
C THR A 228 -8.15 2.50 -10.49
N PHE A 229 -9.41 2.33 -10.15
CA PHE A 229 -10.36 3.42 -9.99
C PHE A 229 -10.60 3.63 -8.50
N ASN A 230 -10.30 4.83 -7.97
CA ASN A 230 -10.34 5.11 -6.54
C ASN A 230 -10.99 6.47 -6.28
N ARG A 231 -12.25 6.50 -5.93
CA ARG A 231 -12.97 7.72 -5.58
C ARG A 231 -12.91 7.96 -4.08
N ALA A 232 -11.92 8.75 -3.65
CA ALA A 232 -11.71 9.14 -2.27
C ALA A 232 -12.23 10.56 -2.05
N MET A 233 -13.19 10.74 -1.14
CA MET A 233 -13.91 12.00 -0.95
C MET A 233 -14.00 12.37 0.53
N ASP A 234 -13.95 13.67 0.82
CA ASP A 234 -14.17 14.24 2.15
C ASP A 234 -15.67 14.34 2.45
N HIS A 235 -16.10 13.71 3.54
CA HIS A 235 -17.47 13.76 4.06
C HIS A 235 -17.50 14.25 5.52
N THR A 236 -16.48 14.99 5.95
CA THR A 236 -16.30 15.42 7.34
C THR A 236 -17.42 16.32 7.83
N ASP A 237 -17.76 17.37 7.10
CA ASP A 237 -18.76 18.35 7.49
C ASP A 237 -19.60 18.79 6.29
N LYS A 238 -20.90 18.52 6.35
CA LYS A 238 -21.87 18.92 5.30
C LYS A 238 -21.97 20.43 5.08
N GLY A 239 -21.61 21.23 6.07
CA GLY A 239 -21.58 22.70 5.97
C GLY A 239 -20.28 23.24 5.37
N SER A 240 -19.26 22.40 5.23
CA SER A 240 -17.97 22.77 4.66
C SER A 240 -18.04 22.92 3.13
N PRO A 241 -17.40 23.94 2.54
CA PRO A 241 -17.26 24.06 1.08
C PRO A 241 -16.43 22.92 0.46
N PHE A 242 -15.76 22.12 1.27
CA PHE A 242 -14.95 20.98 0.83
C PHE A 242 -15.71 19.65 0.86
N TYR A 243 -16.94 19.64 1.36
CA TYR A 243 -17.76 18.43 1.46
C TYR A 243 -17.98 17.78 0.09
N GLY A 244 -17.70 16.49 -0.02
CA GLY A 244 -17.78 15.74 -1.28
C GLY A 244 -16.61 16.01 -2.24
N GLY A 245 -15.62 16.81 -1.83
CA GLY A 245 -14.41 17.07 -2.59
C GLY A 245 -13.47 15.86 -2.60
N GLN A 246 -12.64 15.77 -3.65
CA GLN A 246 -11.59 14.76 -3.78
C GLN A 246 -10.51 15.00 -2.73
N LEU A 247 -10.07 13.94 -2.08
CA LEU A 247 -8.93 14.03 -1.15
C LEU A 247 -7.65 14.39 -1.91
N PRO A 248 -6.81 15.26 -1.32
CA PRO A 248 -5.57 15.71 -1.95
C PRO A 248 -4.65 14.57 -2.35
N TYR A 249 -3.98 14.73 -3.49
CA TYR A 249 -2.98 13.80 -4.05
C TYR A 249 -3.47 12.39 -4.35
N ILE A 250 -4.77 12.10 -4.29
CA ILE A 250 -5.35 10.79 -4.62
C ILE A 250 -6.01 10.86 -5.99
N PRO A 251 -5.41 10.34 -7.07
CA PRO A 251 -6.02 10.33 -8.39
C PRO A 251 -7.20 9.35 -8.43
N TRP A 252 -8.24 9.67 -9.21
CA TRP A 252 -9.35 8.73 -9.42
C TRP A 252 -8.96 7.57 -10.32
N HIS A 253 -8.04 7.79 -11.25
CA HIS A 253 -7.61 6.78 -12.21
C HIS A 253 -6.08 6.61 -12.16
N ALA A 254 -5.64 5.38 -12.02
CA ALA A 254 -4.24 5.01 -12.17
C ALA A 254 -4.14 3.74 -13.03
N PHE A 255 -3.12 3.67 -13.87
CA PHE A 255 -2.86 2.51 -14.70
C PHE A 255 -1.37 2.23 -14.76
N SER A 256 -1.00 0.96 -14.76
CA SER A 256 0.36 0.53 -15.05
C SER A 256 0.36 -0.69 -15.96
N ALA A 257 1.36 -0.77 -16.82
CA ALA A 257 1.58 -1.92 -17.68
C ALA A 257 3.07 -2.24 -17.77
N ILE A 258 3.41 -3.50 -17.69
CA ILE A 258 4.75 -4.02 -17.92
C ILE A 258 4.67 -5.12 -18.97
N VAL A 259 5.45 -4.98 -20.04
CA VAL A 259 5.62 -6.02 -21.06
C VAL A 259 7.08 -6.46 -21.07
N GLY A 260 7.31 -7.73 -20.77
CA GLY A 260 8.63 -8.36 -20.78
C GLY A 260 8.76 -9.28 -22.00
N LEU A 261 9.87 -9.20 -22.70
CA LEU A 261 10.25 -10.08 -23.80
C LEU A 261 11.56 -10.79 -23.43
N SER A 262 11.56 -12.10 -23.45
CA SER A 262 12.75 -12.91 -23.13
C SER A 262 13.10 -13.83 -24.29
N TRP A 263 14.34 -13.74 -24.77
CA TRP A 263 14.86 -14.57 -25.83
C TRP A 263 16.31 -14.96 -25.55
N ARG A 264 16.56 -16.26 -25.31
CA ARG A 264 17.87 -16.76 -24.91
C ARG A 264 18.43 -16.00 -23.69
N ASP A 265 19.54 -15.28 -23.91
CA ASP A 265 20.23 -14.49 -22.87
C ASP A 265 19.85 -13.02 -22.87
N TRP A 266 18.86 -12.63 -23.66
CA TRP A 266 18.34 -11.27 -23.74
C TRP A 266 16.99 -11.15 -23.06
N ALA A 267 16.79 -10.08 -22.31
CA ALA A 267 15.49 -9.68 -21.80
C ALA A 267 15.28 -8.19 -22.05
N PHE A 268 14.16 -7.86 -22.64
CA PHE A 268 13.70 -6.49 -22.84
C PHE A 268 12.44 -6.27 -22.01
N ASN A 269 12.34 -5.14 -21.33
CA ASN A 269 11.12 -4.74 -20.64
C ASN A 269 10.72 -3.32 -21.05
N TYR A 270 9.44 -3.15 -21.24
CA TYR A 270 8.76 -1.88 -21.36
C TYR A 270 7.84 -1.70 -20.17
N SER A 271 7.90 -0.56 -19.50
CA SER A 271 7.05 -0.19 -18.38
C SER A 271 6.34 1.12 -18.69
N PHE A 272 5.06 1.16 -18.42
CA PHE A 272 4.21 2.34 -18.57
C PHE A 272 3.45 2.59 -17.27
N ILE A 273 3.42 3.85 -16.83
CA ILE A 273 2.65 4.29 -15.66
C ILE A 273 1.84 5.52 -16.09
N TYR A 274 0.58 5.54 -15.70
CA TYR A 274 -0.32 6.68 -15.84
C TYR A 274 -0.95 7.01 -14.49
N THR A 275 -0.92 8.28 -14.13
CA THR A 275 -1.59 8.85 -12.96
C THR A 275 -2.56 9.91 -13.45
N GLY A 276 -3.84 9.73 -13.12
CA GLY A 276 -4.90 10.63 -13.50
C GLY A 276 -4.83 11.99 -12.80
N GLU A 277 -5.75 12.83 -13.15
CA GLU A 277 -5.93 14.14 -12.53
C GLU A 277 -6.24 14.04 -11.04
N ARG A 278 -5.82 15.05 -10.29
CA ARG A 278 -6.01 15.15 -8.86
C ARG A 278 -5.95 16.59 -8.41
N TYR A 279 -6.29 16.84 -7.16
CA TYR A 279 -6.08 18.13 -6.51
C TYR A 279 -4.95 18.03 -5.49
N GLU A 280 -4.27 19.13 -5.25
CA GLU A 280 -3.11 19.25 -4.35
C GLU A 280 -3.50 19.74 -2.96
N ALA A 281 -4.73 20.26 -2.83
CA ALA A 281 -5.32 20.73 -1.59
C ALA A 281 -6.79 20.30 -1.48
N SER A 282 -7.38 20.44 -0.30
CA SER A 282 -8.79 20.08 -0.01
C SER A 282 -9.79 20.92 -0.83
N ALA A 283 -9.45 22.16 -1.16
CA ALA A 283 -10.23 22.96 -2.10
C ALA A 283 -10.03 22.47 -3.52
N ASN A 284 -11.06 21.88 -4.10
CA ASN A 284 -11.03 21.36 -5.48
C ASN A 284 -11.33 22.49 -6.48
N ILE A 285 -10.45 23.48 -6.53
CA ILE A 285 -10.51 24.64 -7.42
C ILE A 285 -9.42 24.55 -8.50
N PRO A 286 -9.52 25.30 -9.62
CA PRO A 286 -8.55 25.25 -10.72
C PRO A 286 -7.10 25.50 -10.28
N GLU A 287 -6.88 26.34 -9.28
CA GLU A 287 -5.56 26.69 -8.76
C GLU A 287 -4.85 25.52 -8.08
N ASN A 288 -5.62 24.56 -7.56
CA ASN A 288 -5.12 23.36 -6.90
C ASN A 288 -5.15 22.12 -7.82
N TYR A 289 -5.50 22.29 -9.09
CA TYR A 289 -5.62 21.19 -10.03
C TYR A 289 -4.26 20.73 -10.54
N SER A 290 -3.96 19.47 -10.38
CA SER A 290 -2.77 18.79 -10.89
C SER A 290 -3.13 17.92 -12.09
N LYS A 291 -2.52 18.22 -13.23
CA LYS A 291 -2.75 17.52 -14.50
C LYS A 291 -2.36 16.05 -14.41
N PRO A 292 -3.02 15.17 -15.19
CA PRO A 292 -2.57 13.80 -15.33
C PRO A 292 -1.19 13.73 -15.98
N TRP A 293 -0.43 12.71 -15.67
CA TRP A 293 0.88 12.46 -16.23
C TRP A 293 1.10 10.97 -16.51
N TYR A 294 2.09 10.67 -17.35
CA TYR A 294 2.51 9.31 -17.62
C TYR A 294 4.02 9.23 -17.80
N THR A 295 4.60 8.07 -17.55
CA THR A 295 5.99 7.78 -17.89
C THR A 295 6.09 6.45 -18.64
N SER A 296 7.12 6.34 -19.46
CA SER A 296 7.47 5.13 -20.17
C SER A 296 8.96 4.85 -19.97
N ASP A 297 9.27 3.65 -19.54
CA ASP A 297 10.64 3.22 -19.28
C ASP A 297 10.96 1.98 -20.11
N LEU A 298 12.21 1.91 -20.57
CA LEU A 298 12.75 0.78 -21.31
C LEU A 298 13.95 0.19 -20.59
N SER A 299 14.07 -1.10 -20.57
CA SER A 299 15.28 -1.78 -20.12
C SER A 299 15.66 -2.93 -21.02
N LEU A 300 16.96 -3.08 -21.24
CA LEU A 300 17.55 -4.18 -21.99
C LEU A 300 18.60 -4.86 -21.11
N THR A 301 18.42 -6.14 -20.89
CA THR A 301 19.33 -6.98 -20.10
C THR A 301 20.00 -8.01 -20.99
N LYS A 302 21.31 -8.19 -20.81
CA LYS A 302 22.10 -9.29 -21.41
C LYS A 302 22.74 -10.11 -20.31
N LEU A 303 22.60 -11.43 -20.38
CA LEU A 303 23.38 -12.38 -19.59
C LEU A 303 24.61 -12.82 -20.37
N VAL A 304 25.79 -12.69 -19.77
CA VAL A 304 27.07 -13.13 -20.32
C VAL A 304 27.68 -14.16 -19.37
N ARG A 305 27.76 -15.41 -19.82
CA ARG A 305 28.34 -16.50 -19.01
C ARG A 305 29.84 -16.63 -19.29
N ILE A 306 30.65 -16.48 -18.23
CA ILE A 306 32.10 -16.55 -18.27
C ILE A 306 32.57 -17.61 -17.28
N LYS A 307 32.82 -18.83 -17.74
CA LYS A 307 33.25 -19.95 -16.87
C LYS A 307 32.33 -20.15 -15.65
N LYS A 308 32.80 -19.81 -14.44
CA LYS A 308 32.06 -19.94 -13.20
C LYS A 308 31.26 -18.68 -12.82
N CYS A 309 31.31 -17.63 -13.64
CA CYS A 309 30.69 -16.35 -13.35
C CYS A 309 29.67 -16.01 -14.42
N THR A 310 28.55 -15.42 -14.03
CA THR A 310 27.55 -14.86 -14.96
C THR A 310 27.44 -13.36 -14.71
N LEU A 311 27.70 -12.58 -15.74
CA LEU A 311 27.47 -11.14 -15.73
C LEU A 311 26.05 -10.85 -16.22
N ARG A 312 25.28 -10.10 -15.44
CA ARG A 312 24.02 -9.54 -15.87
C ARG A 312 24.21 -8.05 -16.09
N ILE A 313 24.18 -7.61 -17.33
CA ILE A 313 24.34 -6.22 -17.73
C ILE A 313 22.97 -5.70 -18.14
N THR A 314 22.50 -4.63 -17.48
CA THR A 314 21.20 -4.01 -17.75
C THR A 314 21.41 -2.52 -18.06
N GLY A 315 20.96 -2.08 -19.24
CA GLY A 315 20.79 -0.68 -19.59
C GLY A 315 19.33 -0.27 -19.42
N GLU A 316 19.10 0.88 -18.82
CA GLU A 316 17.75 1.42 -18.56
C GLU A 316 17.69 2.85 -19.15
N VAL A 317 16.55 3.18 -19.76
CA VAL A 317 16.16 4.53 -20.15
C VAL A 317 14.83 4.80 -19.48
N ASN A 318 14.81 5.73 -18.54
CA ASN A 318 13.60 6.10 -17.83
C ASN A 318 13.02 7.38 -18.40
N ASN A 319 11.70 7.52 -18.36
CA ASN A 319 10.94 8.64 -18.89
C ASN A 319 11.34 8.96 -20.34
N VAL A 320 11.19 7.97 -21.23
CA VAL A 320 11.62 8.01 -22.64
C VAL A 320 11.06 9.22 -23.38
N PHE A 321 9.84 9.63 -23.06
CA PHE A 321 9.16 10.76 -23.71
C PHE A 321 9.46 12.11 -23.05
N ASN A 322 10.40 12.15 -22.10
CA ASN A 322 10.78 13.37 -21.38
C ASN A 322 9.59 14.16 -20.81
N GLN A 323 8.60 13.42 -20.26
CA GLN A 323 7.43 14.02 -19.64
C GLN A 323 7.87 14.87 -18.45
N GLN A 324 7.51 16.16 -18.47
CA GLN A 324 7.68 17.02 -17.30
C GLN A 324 6.49 16.84 -16.38
N TYR A 325 6.71 16.40 -15.16
CA TYR A 325 5.65 16.13 -14.21
C TYR A 325 6.12 16.30 -12.77
N GLU A 326 5.15 16.48 -11.88
CA GLU A 326 5.33 16.56 -10.45
C GLU A 326 4.44 15.51 -9.77
N VAL A 327 4.99 14.81 -8.80
CA VAL A 327 4.20 13.92 -7.93
C VAL A 327 3.60 14.73 -6.78
N VAL A 328 4.38 15.66 -6.27
CA VAL A 328 4.02 16.65 -5.25
C VAL A 328 4.33 18.02 -5.83
N GLN A 329 3.47 18.99 -5.58
CA GLN A 329 3.61 20.39 -6.02
C GLN A 329 5.00 20.96 -5.68
N CYS A 330 5.62 21.63 -6.64
CA CYS A 330 6.97 22.20 -6.55
C CYS A 330 8.11 21.17 -6.39
N TYR A 331 7.85 19.88 -6.64
CA TYR A 331 8.88 18.84 -6.66
C TYR A 331 8.94 18.19 -8.05
N PRO A 332 9.61 18.80 -9.01
CA PRO A 332 9.72 18.26 -10.36
C PRO A 332 10.49 16.94 -10.37
N MET A 333 9.96 15.99 -11.11
CA MET A 333 10.58 14.69 -11.28
C MET A 333 11.61 14.72 -12.41
N PRO A 334 12.62 13.82 -12.38
CA PRO A 334 13.64 13.79 -13.43
C PRO A 334 13.04 13.55 -14.81
N GLY A 335 13.52 14.29 -15.81
CA GLY A 335 13.27 14.03 -17.22
C GLY A 335 13.92 12.72 -17.68
N THR A 336 14.14 12.56 -18.97
CA THR A 336 14.80 11.36 -19.50
C THR A 336 16.16 11.16 -18.85
N ASN A 337 16.38 9.97 -18.30
CA ASN A 337 17.64 9.60 -17.66
C ASN A 337 18.05 8.17 -18.00
N PHE A 338 19.35 7.91 -17.87
CA PHE A 338 19.96 6.64 -18.24
C PHE A 338 20.62 6.00 -17.02
N LYS A 339 20.53 4.67 -16.92
CA LYS A 339 21.17 3.90 -15.86
C LYS A 339 21.76 2.62 -16.42
N VAL A 340 22.97 2.28 -15.98
CA VAL A 340 23.61 0.98 -16.27
C VAL A 340 23.87 0.23 -14.98
N LYS A 341 23.46 -1.01 -14.94
CA LYS A 341 23.68 -1.93 -13.81
C LYS A 341 24.48 -3.14 -14.27
N ILE A 342 25.51 -3.50 -13.53
CA ILE A 342 26.30 -4.72 -13.74
C ILE A 342 26.23 -5.54 -12.46
N ASN A 343 25.66 -6.75 -12.55
CA ASN A 343 25.61 -7.71 -11.45
C ASN A 343 26.51 -8.90 -11.80
N VAL A 344 27.37 -9.25 -10.89
CA VAL A 344 28.25 -10.43 -11.00
C VAL A 344 27.67 -11.54 -10.13
N ILE A 345 27.34 -12.67 -10.73
CA ILE A 345 26.81 -13.86 -10.07
C ILE A 345 27.90 -14.93 -10.16
N ILE A 346 28.43 -15.35 -9.02
CA ILE A 346 29.54 -16.32 -8.86
C ILE A 346 28.99 -17.68 -8.47
#